data_654388cfcd06c5eee455a415d435dd3b
#
_entry.id   654388cfcd06c5eee455a415d435dd3b
#
_cell.length_a   1.000
_cell.length_b   1.000
_cell.length_c   1.000
_cell.angle_alpha   90.00
_cell.angle_beta   90.00
_cell.angle_gamma   90.00
#
_symmetry.space_group_name_H-M   'P 1'
#
loop_
_entity.id
_entity.type
_entity.pdbx_description
1 polymer ?
#
loop_
_entity_poly.entity_id
_entity_poly.type
_entity_poly.pdbx_seq_one_letter_code
_entity_poly.pdbx_strand_id
1 'polypeptide(L)'
;MVTWGIWGAFSDQTTLPKTLVYVMWALSMVPCALLALINIKFKLDVRSKPALLSMGVGLLGAGGQLVLFLALDYAPAYLVMPMISVAPIVTVLLSAIFLKERVSKLGLLGIALAFVALVCFALPDKAEGGAASSWVWIIYASVVFIFWGIQAFVMKLANNSTPDAESVFVYMAISAVILIPVALLMGKDGASLSSFGWGEPMKVFGVQILNAIGAFTLVYANRYGKAMVIAPLADACAPVIMCVISLILYAAVPTVPQIIGMVAAISCVLIFSRE
;
A
#
# COMPACT_ATOMS: atom_id res chain seq x y z
N MET A 1 -1.97 -4.00 -8.92
CA MET A 1 -3.13 -4.74 -8.39
C MET A 1 -2.84 -6.23 -8.26
N VAL A 2 -2.51 -6.97 -9.34
CA VAL A 2 -2.23 -8.43 -9.27
C VAL A 2 -1.11 -8.76 -8.28
N THR A 3 0.02 -8.07 -8.38
CA THR A 3 1.17 -8.28 -7.49
C THR A 3 0.83 -8.01 -6.03
N TRP A 4 0.01 -7.01 -5.73
CA TRP A 4 -0.45 -6.72 -4.37
C TRP A 4 -1.44 -7.76 -3.84
N GLY A 5 -2.32 -8.29 -4.70
CA GLY A 5 -3.21 -9.39 -4.31
C GLY A 5 -2.44 -10.66 -3.96
N ILE A 6 -1.42 -11.02 -4.76
CA ILE A 6 -0.53 -12.15 -4.47
C ILE A 6 0.28 -11.86 -3.20
N TRP A 7 0.89 -10.69 -3.10
CA TRP A 7 1.61 -10.27 -1.89
C TRP A 7 0.74 -10.40 -0.64
N GLY A 8 -0.50 -9.90 -0.67
CA GLY A 8 -1.42 -9.96 0.46
C GLY A 8 -1.75 -11.39 0.88
N ALA A 9 -1.89 -12.33 -0.07
CA ALA A 9 -2.17 -13.73 0.23
C ALA A 9 -1.01 -14.45 0.94
N PHE A 10 0.23 -13.95 0.82
CA PHE A 10 1.43 -14.59 1.36
C PHE A 10 2.17 -13.76 2.42
N SER A 11 1.79 -12.49 2.64
CA SER A 11 2.52 -11.55 3.51
C SER A 11 2.53 -11.95 4.97
N ASP A 12 1.48 -12.62 5.45
CA ASP A 12 1.35 -13.04 6.86
C ASP A 12 2.02 -14.40 7.15
N GLN A 13 2.52 -15.08 6.12
CA GLN A 13 3.15 -16.40 6.26
C GLN A 13 4.63 -16.29 6.64
N THR A 14 4.92 -15.62 7.76
CA THR A 14 6.28 -15.43 8.24
C THR A 14 6.37 -15.50 9.76
N THR A 15 7.49 -16.00 10.24
CA THR A 15 7.86 -15.98 11.67
C THR A 15 8.71 -14.77 12.02
N LEU A 16 9.07 -13.91 11.04
CA LEU A 16 9.87 -12.72 11.30
C LEU A 16 9.08 -11.68 12.10
N PRO A 17 9.72 -11.01 13.06
CA PRO A 17 9.15 -9.81 13.67
C PRO A 17 8.80 -8.74 12.62
N LYS A 18 7.74 -7.99 12.85
CA LYS A 18 7.23 -6.97 11.91
C LYS A 18 8.30 -5.95 11.50
N THR A 19 9.20 -5.59 12.42
CA THR A 19 10.33 -4.70 12.15
C THR A 19 11.32 -5.28 11.14
N LEU A 20 11.60 -6.59 11.22
CA LEU A 20 12.45 -7.27 10.24
C LEU A 20 11.70 -7.50 8.91
N VAL A 21 10.40 -7.72 8.93
CA VAL A 21 9.57 -7.71 7.70
C VAL A 21 9.68 -6.36 7.00
N TYR A 22 9.65 -5.24 7.74
CA TYR A 22 9.89 -3.91 7.18
C TYR A 22 11.27 -3.81 6.51
N VAL A 23 12.32 -4.32 7.15
CA VAL A 23 13.67 -4.32 6.56
C VAL A 23 13.69 -5.08 5.23
N MET A 24 13.07 -6.27 5.17
CA MET A 24 12.97 -7.04 3.93
C MET A 24 12.14 -6.33 2.86
N TRP A 25 11.06 -5.66 3.27
CA TRP A 25 10.26 -4.82 2.38
C TRP A 25 11.07 -3.65 1.80
N ALA A 26 11.77 -2.89 2.63
CA ALA A 26 12.59 -1.77 2.18
C ALA A 26 13.73 -2.23 1.24
N LEU A 27 14.40 -3.34 1.58
CA LEU A 27 15.42 -3.92 0.73
C LEU A 27 14.88 -4.46 -0.59
N SER A 28 13.64 -4.98 -0.62
CA SER A 28 13.01 -5.46 -1.85
C SER A 28 12.71 -4.35 -2.87
N MET A 29 12.62 -3.09 -2.42
CA MET A 29 12.49 -1.95 -3.33
C MET A 29 13.78 -1.64 -4.10
N VAL A 30 14.94 -2.03 -3.57
CA VAL A 30 16.25 -1.71 -4.17
C VAL A 30 16.42 -2.29 -5.58
N PRO A 31 16.18 -3.58 -5.86
CA PRO A 31 16.28 -4.09 -7.24
C PRO A 31 15.32 -3.40 -8.21
N CYS A 32 14.09 -3.08 -7.77
CA CYS A 32 13.15 -2.32 -8.61
C CYS A 32 13.65 -0.89 -8.88
N ALA A 33 14.26 -0.23 -7.86
CA ALA A 33 14.85 1.08 -8.01
C ALA A 33 16.08 1.08 -8.92
N LEU A 34 16.90 0.03 -8.88
CA LEU A 34 18.01 -0.15 -9.81
C LEU A 34 17.53 -0.32 -11.24
N LEU A 35 16.47 -1.10 -11.48
CA LEU A 35 15.85 -1.22 -12.79
C LEU A 35 15.30 0.13 -13.27
N ALA A 36 14.65 0.89 -12.39
CA ALA A 36 14.18 2.24 -12.69
C ALA A 36 15.35 3.16 -13.09
N LEU A 37 16.45 3.15 -12.35
CA LEU A 37 17.64 3.93 -12.68
C LEU A 37 18.27 3.53 -14.01
N ILE A 38 18.33 2.23 -14.33
CA ILE A 38 18.81 1.74 -15.63
C ILE A 38 17.92 2.28 -16.76
N ASN A 39 16.59 2.26 -16.60
CA ASN A 39 15.65 2.77 -17.61
C ASN A 39 15.88 4.24 -17.94
N ILE A 40 16.14 5.07 -16.93
CA ILE A 40 16.46 6.49 -17.12
C ILE A 40 17.96 6.77 -17.36
N LYS A 41 18.75 5.72 -17.61
CA LYS A 41 20.20 5.80 -17.83
C LYS A 41 20.93 6.56 -16.73
N PHE A 42 20.53 6.31 -15.48
CA PHE A 42 21.04 6.98 -14.26
C PHE A 42 20.88 8.50 -14.24
N LYS A 43 19.93 9.04 -15.01
CA LYS A 43 19.62 10.49 -15.06
C LYS A 43 18.50 10.81 -14.10
N LEU A 44 18.74 10.62 -12.82
CA LEU A 44 17.78 10.94 -11.75
C LEU A 44 17.47 12.45 -11.74
N ASP A 45 16.20 12.80 -11.60
CA ASP A 45 15.78 14.19 -11.44
C ASP A 45 16.14 14.70 -10.04
N VAL A 46 17.24 15.46 -9.96
CA VAL A 46 17.77 16.01 -8.70
C VAL A 46 17.29 17.43 -8.42
N ARG A 47 16.37 17.97 -9.22
CA ARG A 47 15.80 19.30 -8.97
C ARG A 47 15.11 19.32 -7.60
N SER A 48 15.28 20.38 -6.81
CA SER A 48 14.84 20.43 -5.42
C SER A 48 13.36 20.12 -5.23
N LYS A 49 12.47 20.72 -6.02
CA LYS A 49 11.02 20.52 -5.88
C LYS A 49 10.57 19.09 -6.24
N PRO A 50 10.92 18.50 -7.40
CA PRO A 50 10.61 17.11 -7.72
C PRO A 50 11.20 16.11 -6.71
N ALA A 51 12.46 16.29 -6.33
CA ALA A 51 13.11 15.41 -5.36
C ALA A 51 12.43 15.46 -3.99
N LEU A 52 12.10 16.67 -3.49
CA LEU A 52 11.41 16.84 -2.21
C LEU A 52 10.01 16.21 -2.22
N LEU A 53 9.24 16.39 -3.28
CA LEU A 53 7.92 15.77 -3.42
C LEU A 53 8.05 14.24 -3.46
N SER A 54 9.00 13.71 -4.24
CA SER A 54 9.22 12.27 -4.39
C SER A 54 9.73 11.62 -3.08
N MET A 55 10.62 12.30 -2.35
CA MET A 55 11.01 11.90 -0.99
C MET A 55 9.80 11.92 -0.04
N GLY A 56 8.95 12.95 -0.14
CA GLY A 56 7.72 13.04 0.64
C GLY A 56 6.77 11.85 0.40
N VAL A 57 6.62 11.42 -0.86
CA VAL A 57 5.87 10.20 -1.20
C VAL A 57 6.45 8.98 -0.47
N GLY A 58 7.76 8.82 -0.52
CA GLY A 58 8.45 7.70 0.13
C GLY A 58 8.33 7.74 1.65
N LEU A 59 8.56 8.90 2.28
CA LEU A 59 8.48 9.07 3.73
C LEU A 59 7.05 8.85 4.26
N LEU A 60 6.03 9.33 3.55
CA LEU A 60 4.63 9.08 3.90
C LEU A 60 4.27 7.59 3.80
N GLY A 61 4.71 6.91 2.72
CA GLY A 61 4.47 5.49 2.54
C GLY A 61 5.20 4.64 3.57
N ALA A 62 6.50 4.81 3.68
CA ALA A 62 7.36 4.05 4.58
C ALA A 62 7.10 4.39 6.06
N GLY A 63 6.85 5.65 6.39
CA GLY A 63 6.45 6.08 7.72
C GLY A 63 5.09 5.51 8.11
N GLY A 64 4.11 5.51 7.19
CA GLY A 64 2.83 4.86 7.39
C GLY A 64 2.98 3.36 7.68
N GLN A 65 3.87 2.67 6.95
CA GLN A 65 4.16 1.26 7.18
C GLN A 65 4.72 0.98 8.58
N LEU A 66 5.63 1.85 9.07
CA LEU A 66 6.16 1.74 10.43
C LEU A 66 5.07 1.96 11.49
N VAL A 67 4.26 3.00 11.32
CA VAL A 67 3.16 3.32 12.25
C VAL A 67 2.08 2.23 12.24
N LEU A 68 1.84 1.58 11.09
CA LEU A 68 0.96 0.40 11.01
C LEU A 68 1.42 -0.70 11.96
N PHE A 69 2.71 -0.99 12.01
CA PHE A 69 3.23 -2.01 12.91
C PHE A 69 2.98 -1.66 14.38
N LEU A 70 3.10 -0.37 14.75
CA LEU A 70 2.73 0.08 16.09
C LEU A 70 1.22 -0.09 16.36
N ALA A 71 0.35 0.22 15.40
CA ALA A 71 -1.08 0.01 15.55
C ALA A 71 -1.41 -1.46 15.83
N LEU A 72 -0.76 -2.37 15.10
CA LEU A 72 -0.94 -3.82 15.21
C LEU A 72 -0.35 -4.44 16.49
N ASP A 73 0.48 -3.71 17.24
CA ASP A 73 0.92 -4.12 18.59
C ASP A 73 -0.16 -3.88 19.65
N TYR A 74 -1.10 -2.97 19.40
CA TYR A 74 -2.16 -2.60 20.36
C TYR A 74 -3.55 -3.13 20.00
N ALA A 75 -3.77 -3.51 18.73
CA ALA A 75 -5.04 -4.06 18.28
C ALA A 75 -4.85 -5.07 17.14
N PRO A 76 -5.70 -6.08 17.05
CA PRO A 76 -5.65 -7.04 15.96
C PRO A 76 -5.98 -6.39 14.60
N ALA A 77 -5.50 -7.00 13.53
CA ALA A 77 -5.61 -6.47 12.17
C ALA A 77 -7.07 -6.20 11.75
N TYR A 78 -8.03 -7.02 12.20
CA TYR A 78 -9.44 -6.85 11.86
C TYR A 78 -10.07 -5.55 12.41
N LEU A 79 -9.45 -4.88 13.39
CA LEU A 79 -9.85 -3.55 13.86
C LEU A 79 -9.08 -2.43 13.13
N VAL A 80 -7.79 -2.63 12.89
CA VAL A 80 -6.88 -1.63 12.32
C VAL A 80 -7.11 -1.46 10.81
N MET A 81 -7.18 -2.58 10.07
CA MET A 81 -7.23 -2.56 8.61
C MET A 81 -8.49 -1.89 8.02
N PRO A 82 -9.71 -2.07 8.59
CA PRO A 82 -10.89 -1.34 8.13
C PRO A 82 -10.73 0.17 8.11
N MET A 83 -10.14 0.71 9.17
CA MET A 83 -9.93 2.16 9.28
C MET A 83 -8.94 2.68 8.23
N ILE A 84 -7.90 1.90 7.95
CA ILE A 84 -6.86 2.27 6.99
C ILE A 84 -7.33 2.10 5.55
N SER A 85 -8.14 1.08 5.27
CA SER A 85 -8.58 0.75 3.90
C SER A 85 -9.39 1.86 3.23
N VAL A 86 -9.95 2.79 4.00
CA VAL A 86 -10.66 3.95 3.45
C VAL A 86 -9.75 5.18 3.23
N ALA A 87 -8.42 5.05 3.40
CA ALA A 87 -7.46 6.11 3.12
C ALA A 87 -7.61 6.78 1.73
N PRO A 88 -8.02 6.08 0.65
CA PRO A 88 -8.30 6.72 -0.63
C PRO A 88 -9.33 7.87 -0.58
N ILE A 89 -10.16 7.96 0.46
CA ILE A 89 -11.05 9.13 0.65
C ILE A 89 -10.24 10.42 0.72
N VAL A 90 -9.13 10.42 1.47
CA VAL A 90 -8.24 11.59 1.59
C VAL A 90 -7.64 11.94 0.22
N THR A 91 -7.19 10.94 -0.53
CA THR A 91 -6.67 11.14 -1.89
C THR A 91 -7.72 11.75 -2.82
N VAL A 92 -8.93 11.22 -2.83
CA VAL A 92 -10.04 11.72 -3.67
C VAL A 92 -10.36 13.19 -3.33
N LEU A 93 -10.49 13.50 -2.04
CA LEU A 93 -10.78 14.87 -1.58
C LEU A 93 -9.66 15.84 -1.97
N LEU A 94 -8.40 15.49 -1.69
CA LEU A 94 -7.26 16.35 -2.02
C LEU A 94 -7.10 16.53 -3.54
N SER A 95 -7.31 15.47 -4.32
CA SER A 95 -7.22 15.55 -5.78
C SER A 95 -8.35 16.38 -6.39
N ALA A 96 -9.57 16.28 -5.87
CA ALA A 96 -10.68 17.11 -6.31
C ALA A 96 -10.45 18.60 -6.00
N ILE A 97 -9.94 18.92 -4.79
CA ILE A 97 -9.77 20.30 -4.34
C ILE A 97 -8.53 20.95 -4.98
N PHE A 98 -7.37 20.30 -4.89
CA PHE A 98 -6.08 20.90 -5.26
C PHE A 98 -5.66 20.62 -6.69
N LEU A 99 -5.89 19.41 -7.21
CA LEU A 99 -5.60 19.06 -8.60
C LEU A 99 -6.75 19.41 -9.54
N LYS A 100 -7.93 19.74 -8.97
CA LYS A 100 -9.16 20.01 -9.73
C LYS A 100 -9.51 18.85 -10.67
N GLU A 101 -9.13 17.63 -10.30
CA GLU A 101 -9.49 16.44 -11.05
C GLU A 101 -11.01 16.28 -11.04
N ARG A 102 -11.56 15.90 -12.19
CA ARG A 102 -13.00 15.64 -12.37
C ARG A 102 -13.16 14.30 -13.05
N VAL A 103 -14.17 13.59 -12.66
CA VAL A 103 -14.65 12.36 -13.31
C VAL A 103 -16.10 12.55 -13.76
N SER A 104 -16.53 11.72 -14.69
CA SER A 104 -17.93 11.70 -15.12
C SER A 104 -18.84 11.24 -13.97
N LYS A 105 -20.18 11.36 -14.16
CA LYS A 105 -21.14 10.78 -13.20
C LYS A 105 -20.94 9.26 -13.05
N LEU A 106 -20.56 8.60 -14.14
CA LEU A 106 -20.27 7.16 -14.14
C LEU A 106 -18.98 6.87 -13.34
N GLY A 107 -17.94 7.69 -13.49
CA GLY A 107 -16.72 7.61 -12.70
C GLY A 107 -16.98 7.84 -11.20
N LEU A 108 -17.88 8.76 -10.82
CA LEU A 108 -18.29 8.90 -9.41
C LEU A 108 -18.95 7.64 -8.87
N LEU A 109 -19.79 6.96 -9.68
CA LEU A 109 -20.34 5.67 -9.32
C LEU A 109 -19.23 4.62 -9.14
N GLY A 110 -18.23 4.61 -10.03
CA GLY A 110 -17.04 3.73 -9.91
C GLY A 110 -16.29 3.95 -8.60
N ILE A 111 -16.05 5.22 -8.22
CA ILE A 111 -15.44 5.58 -6.93
C ILE A 111 -16.30 5.08 -5.76
N ALA A 112 -17.62 5.31 -5.79
CA ALA A 112 -18.52 4.85 -4.74
C ALA A 112 -18.52 3.32 -4.59
N LEU A 113 -18.50 2.58 -5.70
CA LEU A 113 -18.38 1.11 -5.69
C LEU A 113 -17.04 0.64 -5.14
N ALA A 114 -15.93 1.35 -5.44
CA ALA A 114 -14.63 1.06 -4.84
C ALA A 114 -14.69 1.19 -3.30
N PHE A 115 -15.32 2.24 -2.79
CA PHE A 115 -15.49 2.40 -1.33
C PHE A 115 -16.41 1.33 -0.72
N VAL A 116 -17.49 0.94 -1.41
CA VAL A 116 -18.32 -0.19 -0.97
C VAL A 116 -17.48 -1.47 -0.88
N ALA A 117 -16.64 -1.73 -1.89
CA ALA A 117 -15.74 -2.88 -1.87
C ALA A 117 -14.76 -2.83 -0.69
N LEU A 118 -14.10 -1.68 -0.47
CA LEU A 118 -13.17 -1.49 0.64
C LEU A 118 -13.84 -1.72 1.99
N VAL A 119 -15.02 -1.15 2.22
CA VAL A 119 -15.78 -1.38 3.46
C VAL A 119 -16.16 -2.85 3.61
N CYS A 120 -16.63 -3.51 2.55
CA CYS A 120 -17.00 -4.92 2.61
C CYS A 120 -15.82 -5.84 2.92
N PHE A 121 -14.63 -5.58 2.34
CA PHE A 121 -13.41 -6.33 2.66
C PHE A 121 -12.87 -6.03 4.05
N ALA A 122 -13.19 -4.88 4.59
CA ALA A 122 -12.77 -4.46 5.92
C ALA A 122 -13.65 -5.04 7.06
N LEU A 123 -14.82 -5.62 6.74
CA LEU A 123 -15.67 -6.23 7.75
C LEU A 123 -14.99 -7.49 8.31
N PRO A 124 -14.88 -7.62 9.65
CA PRO A 124 -14.17 -8.74 10.26
C PRO A 124 -14.87 -10.07 9.98
N ASP A 125 -14.08 -11.10 9.71
CA ASP A 125 -14.54 -12.48 9.78
C ASP A 125 -14.81 -12.83 11.25
N LYS A 126 -15.91 -13.53 11.53
CA LYS A 126 -16.39 -13.85 12.88
C LYS A 126 -15.40 -14.65 13.77
N ALA A 127 -14.25 -15.07 13.22
CA ALA A 127 -13.35 -16.03 13.86
C ALA A 127 -12.15 -15.41 14.61
N GLU A 128 -11.85 -14.14 14.48
CA GLU A 128 -10.68 -13.55 15.12
C GLU A 128 -11.07 -12.66 16.30
N GLY A 129 -11.40 -13.29 17.42
CA GLY A 129 -11.79 -12.62 18.63
C GLY A 129 -10.61 -12.25 19.55
N GLY A 130 -9.93 -11.16 19.25
CA GLY A 130 -9.03 -10.49 20.20
C GLY A 130 -9.56 -9.09 20.53
N ALA A 131 -9.55 -8.71 21.82
CA ALA A 131 -9.87 -7.34 22.20
C ALA A 131 -8.65 -6.44 21.95
N ALA A 132 -8.90 -5.16 21.61
CA ALA A 132 -7.83 -4.17 21.59
C ALA A 132 -7.27 -4.00 23.03
N SER A 133 -5.95 -3.98 23.15
CA SER A 133 -5.26 -3.80 24.45
C SER A 133 -5.31 -2.36 24.95
N SER A 134 -5.54 -1.40 24.05
CA SER A 134 -5.56 0.04 24.36
C SER A 134 -6.25 0.79 23.22
N TRP A 135 -6.86 1.95 23.49
CA TRP A 135 -7.41 2.86 22.49
C TRP A 135 -6.32 3.56 21.64
N VAL A 136 -5.07 3.46 22.03
CA VAL A 136 -3.91 4.08 21.33
C VAL A 136 -3.79 3.62 19.89
N TRP A 137 -4.25 2.39 19.55
CA TRP A 137 -4.26 1.91 18.16
C TRP A 137 -5.04 2.83 17.21
N ILE A 138 -6.10 3.49 17.71
CA ILE A 138 -6.91 4.42 16.90
C ILE A 138 -6.06 5.60 16.44
N ILE A 139 -5.20 6.13 17.32
CA ILE A 139 -4.27 7.23 16.95
C ILE A 139 -3.32 6.76 15.86
N TYR A 140 -2.68 5.59 16.04
CA TYR A 140 -1.74 5.06 15.05
C TYR A 140 -2.45 4.75 13.72
N ALA A 141 -3.60 4.10 13.75
CA ALA A 141 -4.39 3.83 12.55
C ALA A 141 -4.83 5.14 11.83
N SER A 142 -5.19 6.19 12.60
CA SER A 142 -5.51 7.51 12.04
C SER A 142 -4.31 8.15 11.34
N VAL A 143 -3.11 8.03 11.90
CA VAL A 143 -1.87 8.52 11.28
C VAL A 143 -1.59 7.76 9.98
N VAL A 144 -1.72 6.43 9.97
CA VAL A 144 -1.55 5.62 8.75
C VAL A 144 -2.56 6.03 7.68
N PHE A 145 -3.84 6.14 8.06
CA PHE A 145 -4.93 6.60 7.19
C PHE A 145 -4.60 7.94 6.51
N ILE A 146 -4.14 8.92 7.29
CA ILE A 146 -3.76 10.24 6.78
C ILE A 146 -2.52 10.14 5.90
N PHE A 147 -1.48 9.42 6.33
CA PHE A 147 -0.21 9.30 5.60
C PHE A 147 -0.42 8.67 4.23
N TRP A 148 -1.11 7.55 4.14
CA TRP A 148 -1.32 6.86 2.87
C TRP A 148 -2.29 7.60 1.95
N GLY A 149 -3.31 8.25 2.52
CA GLY A 149 -4.20 9.11 1.75
C GLY A 149 -3.50 10.33 1.16
N ILE A 150 -2.62 10.99 1.92
CA ILE A 150 -1.78 12.10 1.43
C ILE A 150 -0.71 11.58 0.46
N GLN A 151 -0.11 10.41 0.71
CA GLN A 151 0.91 9.82 -0.14
C GLN A 151 0.47 9.70 -1.59
N ALA A 152 -0.71 9.15 -1.85
CA ALA A 152 -1.21 8.97 -3.20
C ALA A 152 -1.46 10.31 -3.92
N PHE A 153 -1.94 11.32 -3.20
CA PHE A 153 -2.08 12.69 -3.72
C PHE A 153 -0.70 13.32 -4.04
N VAL A 154 0.25 13.26 -3.10
CA VAL A 154 1.61 13.81 -3.30
C VAL A 154 2.34 13.06 -4.42
N MET A 155 2.08 11.75 -4.59
CA MET A 155 2.60 10.96 -5.70
C MET A 155 2.15 11.52 -7.07
N LYS A 156 0.92 11.98 -7.18
CA LYS A 156 0.45 12.67 -8.40
C LYS A 156 1.18 13.99 -8.61
N LEU A 157 1.35 14.78 -7.56
CA LEU A 157 2.12 16.03 -7.63
C LEU A 157 3.58 15.79 -8.03
N ALA A 158 4.22 14.79 -7.45
CA ALA A 158 5.58 14.38 -7.78
C ALA A 158 5.68 14.00 -9.25
N ASN A 159 4.80 13.11 -9.73
CA ASN A 159 4.74 12.69 -11.12
C ASN A 159 4.51 13.86 -12.11
N ASN A 160 3.73 14.86 -11.71
CA ASN A 160 3.51 16.04 -12.55
C ASN A 160 4.72 17.00 -12.58
N SER A 161 5.66 16.88 -11.64
CA SER A 161 6.82 17.79 -11.50
C SER A 161 8.13 17.23 -12.06
N THR A 162 8.22 15.91 -12.27
CA THR A 162 9.41 15.21 -12.81
C THR A 162 9.18 14.75 -14.25
N PRO A 163 10.23 14.59 -15.08
CA PRO A 163 10.10 14.10 -16.45
C PRO A 163 9.69 12.62 -16.53
N ASP A 164 9.95 11.83 -15.51
CA ASP A 164 9.77 10.39 -15.49
C ASP A 164 9.20 9.87 -14.17
N ALA A 165 8.53 8.73 -14.22
CA ALA A 165 7.95 8.07 -13.04
C ALA A 165 9.03 7.33 -12.22
N GLU A 166 10.09 6.92 -12.89
CA GLU A 166 11.22 6.22 -12.29
C GLU A 166 11.89 7.03 -11.18
N SER A 167 12.09 8.32 -11.42
CA SER A 167 12.66 9.22 -10.40
C SER A 167 11.81 9.25 -9.14
N VAL A 168 10.48 9.28 -9.27
CA VAL A 168 9.58 9.23 -8.10
C VAL A 168 9.79 7.93 -7.32
N PHE A 169 9.83 6.79 -8.02
CA PHE A 169 9.99 5.50 -7.37
C PHE A 169 11.36 5.33 -6.72
N VAL A 170 12.43 5.80 -7.36
CA VAL A 170 13.79 5.76 -6.78
C VAL A 170 13.83 6.52 -5.45
N TYR A 171 13.26 7.71 -5.38
CA TYR A 171 13.18 8.46 -4.12
C TYR A 171 12.30 7.77 -3.07
N MET A 172 11.23 7.08 -3.48
CA MET A 172 10.44 6.24 -2.56
C MET A 172 11.29 5.12 -1.97
N ALA A 173 12.08 4.42 -2.79
CA ALA A 173 12.97 3.36 -2.33
C ALA A 173 14.07 3.90 -1.39
N ILE A 174 14.67 5.04 -1.72
CA ILE A 174 15.64 5.73 -0.85
C ILE A 174 15.00 6.03 0.52
N SER A 175 13.79 6.58 0.54
CA SER A 175 13.07 6.89 1.78
C SER A 175 12.81 5.65 2.63
N ALA A 176 12.40 4.53 1.99
CA ALA A 176 12.17 3.27 2.68
C ALA A 176 13.45 2.74 3.35
N VAL A 177 14.59 2.81 2.63
CA VAL A 177 15.90 2.37 3.14
C VAL A 177 16.40 3.28 4.27
N ILE A 178 16.23 4.60 4.15
CA ILE A 178 16.60 5.57 5.20
C ILE A 178 15.87 5.30 6.52
N LEU A 179 14.65 4.78 6.48
CA LEU A 179 13.87 4.46 7.68
C LEU A 179 14.19 3.08 8.28
N ILE A 180 15.07 2.27 7.67
CA ILE A 180 15.51 0.97 8.25
C ILE A 180 16.07 1.14 9.67
N PRO A 181 16.99 2.08 9.97
CA PRO A 181 17.47 2.26 11.33
C PRO A 181 16.34 2.56 12.32
N VAL A 182 15.34 3.35 11.92
CA VAL A 182 14.18 3.64 12.77
C VAL A 182 13.38 2.36 13.03
N ALA A 183 13.13 1.53 12.01
CA ALA A 183 12.46 0.25 12.15
C ALA A 183 13.20 -0.67 13.15
N LEU A 184 14.51 -0.75 13.04
CA LEU A 184 15.34 -1.59 13.94
C LEU A 184 15.32 -1.07 15.39
N LEU A 185 15.31 0.25 15.59
CA LEU A 185 15.20 0.85 16.93
C LEU A 185 13.83 0.63 17.56
N MET A 186 12.77 0.49 16.76
CA MET A 186 11.42 0.17 17.23
C MET A 186 11.24 -1.30 17.64
N GLY A 187 12.15 -2.19 17.22
CA GLY A 187 12.11 -3.61 17.58
C GLY A 187 12.39 -3.81 19.06
N LYS A 188 11.40 -4.30 19.81
CA LYS A 188 11.50 -4.51 21.27
C LYS A 188 12.40 -5.70 21.65
N ASP A 189 12.62 -6.63 20.73
CA ASP A 189 13.20 -7.94 21.04
C ASP A 189 14.69 -8.05 20.69
N GLY A 190 15.34 -6.98 20.22
CA GLY A 190 16.74 -7.02 19.77
C GLY A 190 17.00 -8.08 18.68
N ALA A 191 15.93 -8.52 18.01
CA ALA A 191 16.01 -9.59 17.02
C ALA A 191 16.88 -9.16 15.83
N SER A 192 17.88 -9.98 15.52
CA SER A 192 18.74 -9.81 14.36
C SER A 192 18.31 -10.76 13.25
N LEU A 193 18.47 -10.35 12.00
CA LEU A 193 18.25 -11.22 10.83
C LEU A 193 19.08 -12.51 10.91
N SER A 194 20.28 -12.46 11.50
CA SER A 194 21.14 -13.63 11.70
C SER A 194 20.53 -14.71 12.60
N SER A 195 19.59 -14.35 13.49
CA SER A 195 18.91 -15.30 14.38
C SER A 195 17.94 -16.24 13.65
N PHE A 196 17.49 -15.87 12.44
CA PHE A 196 16.52 -16.62 11.64
C PHE A 196 17.17 -17.43 10.50
N GLY A 197 18.51 -17.40 10.38
CA GLY A 197 19.20 -17.95 9.21
C GLY A 197 18.83 -17.20 7.93
N TRP A 198 19.21 -17.74 6.77
CA TRP A 198 18.92 -17.08 5.47
C TRP A 198 17.59 -17.50 4.84
N GLY A 199 17.03 -18.63 5.22
CA GLY A 199 15.85 -19.22 4.59
C GLY A 199 14.60 -18.34 4.74
N GLU A 200 14.26 -17.98 5.97
CA GLU A 200 13.05 -17.20 6.26
C GLU A 200 13.14 -15.75 5.75
N PRO A 201 14.24 -14.99 6.00
CA PRO A 201 14.40 -13.66 5.41
C PRO A 201 14.30 -13.64 3.88
N MET A 202 14.85 -14.62 3.18
CA MET A 202 14.81 -14.68 1.72
C MET A 202 13.40 -14.99 1.18
N LYS A 203 12.62 -15.83 1.89
CA LYS A 203 11.20 -16.03 1.55
C LYS A 203 10.42 -14.73 1.69
N VAL A 204 10.59 -14.05 2.82
CA VAL A 204 9.92 -12.75 3.04
C VAL A 204 10.35 -11.74 1.98
N PHE A 205 11.64 -11.62 1.68
CA PHE A 205 12.13 -10.76 0.61
C PHE A 205 11.46 -11.07 -0.74
N GLY A 206 11.32 -12.35 -1.10
CA GLY A 206 10.67 -12.78 -2.33
C GLY A 206 9.19 -12.38 -2.37
N VAL A 207 8.48 -12.46 -1.25
CA VAL A 207 7.09 -11.98 -1.15
C VAL A 207 7.05 -10.45 -1.24
N GLN A 208 7.94 -9.75 -0.54
CA GLN A 208 7.97 -8.28 -0.51
C GLN A 208 8.35 -7.66 -1.88
N ILE A 209 9.08 -8.38 -2.74
CA ILE A 209 9.35 -7.91 -4.12
C ILE A 209 8.06 -7.71 -4.92
N LEU A 210 7.03 -8.51 -4.69
CA LEU A 210 5.72 -8.32 -5.33
C LEU A 210 5.07 -7.00 -4.89
N ASN A 211 5.25 -6.61 -3.63
CA ASN A 211 4.82 -5.29 -3.14
C ASN A 211 5.60 -4.16 -3.83
N ALA A 212 6.92 -4.28 -3.94
CA ALA A 212 7.77 -3.29 -4.60
C ALA A 212 7.40 -3.11 -6.09
N ILE A 213 7.12 -4.19 -6.82
CA ILE A 213 6.63 -4.14 -8.21
C ILE A 213 5.27 -3.45 -8.26
N GLY A 214 4.37 -3.77 -7.32
CA GLY A 214 3.07 -3.12 -7.20
C GLY A 214 3.18 -1.62 -6.96
N ALA A 215 4.06 -1.20 -6.05
CA ALA A 215 4.34 0.21 -5.79
C ALA A 215 4.93 0.92 -7.02
N PHE A 216 5.86 0.29 -7.74
CA PHE A 216 6.43 0.83 -8.95
C PHE A 216 5.36 1.03 -10.05
N THR A 217 4.52 0.02 -10.26
CA THR A 217 3.41 0.13 -11.22
C THR A 217 2.35 1.16 -10.79
N LEU A 218 2.13 1.35 -9.48
CA LEU A 218 1.26 2.40 -8.97
C LEU A 218 1.80 3.80 -9.28
N VAL A 219 3.10 4.02 -9.16
CA VAL A 219 3.74 5.30 -9.54
C VAL A 219 3.47 5.60 -11.01
N TYR A 220 3.64 4.60 -11.89
CA TYR A 220 3.29 4.73 -13.31
C TYR A 220 1.81 5.01 -13.55
N ALA A 221 0.93 4.29 -12.88
CA ALA A 221 -0.50 4.51 -12.99
C ALA A 221 -0.87 5.96 -12.62
N ASN A 222 -0.31 6.48 -11.52
CA ASN A 222 -0.52 7.86 -11.10
C ASN A 222 0.08 8.91 -12.07
N ARG A 223 1.09 8.54 -12.86
CA ARG A 223 1.60 9.44 -13.89
C ARG A 223 0.58 9.71 -14.99
N TYR A 224 -0.08 8.67 -15.47
CA TYR A 224 -0.96 8.75 -16.63
C TYR A 224 -2.44 8.89 -16.28
N GLY A 225 -2.85 8.42 -15.10
CA GLY A 225 -4.25 8.47 -14.63
C GLY A 225 -4.51 9.56 -13.60
N LYS A 226 -5.79 9.72 -13.25
CA LYS A 226 -6.24 10.62 -12.17
C LYS A 226 -6.04 9.95 -10.81
N ALA A 227 -5.44 10.65 -9.84
CA ALA A 227 -5.20 10.08 -8.52
C ALA A 227 -6.51 9.69 -7.81
N MET A 228 -7.57 10.48 -8.00
CA MET A 228 -8.89 10.19 -7.43
C MET A 228 -9.55 8.91 -7.97
N VAL A 229 -9.04 8.37 -9.10
CA VAL A 229 -9.49 7.09 -9.69
C VAL A 229 -8.52 5.98 -9.31
N ILE A 230 -7.21 6.22 -9.47
CA ILE A 230 -6.17 5.20 -9.31
C ILE A 230 -6.11 4.68 -7.86
N ALA A 231 -6.18 5.57 -6.86
CA ALA A 231 -6.05 5.16 -5.47
C ALA A 231 -7.18 4.20 -5.04
N PRO A 232 -8.49 4.56 -5.13
CA PRO A 232 -9.56 3.65 -4.71
C PRO A 232 -9.64 2.39 -5.58
N LEU A 233 -9.30 2.48 -6.87
CA LEU A 233 -9.29 1.33 -7.77
C LEU A 233 -8.21 0.32 -7.40
N ALA A 234 -6.98 0.78 -7.11
CA ALA A 234 -5.87 -0.08 -6.76
C ALA A 234 -6.15 -0.83 -5.45
N ASP A 235 -6.67 -0.13 -4.45
CA ASP A 235 -6.94 -0.69 -3.13
C ASP A 235 -8.17 -1.61 -3.12
N ALA A 236 -9.20 -1.33 -3.95
CA ALA A 236 -10.37 -2.20 -4.06
C ALA A 236 -10.08 -3.52 -4.80
N CYS A 237 -9.16 -3.53 -5.77
CA CYS A 237 -8.92 -4.72 -6.61
C CYS A 237 -7.95 -5.72 -5.99
N ALA A 238 -7.00 -5.29 -5.16
CA ALA A 238 -6.03 -6.19 -4.55
C ALA A 238 -6.70 -7.27 -3.65
N PRO A 239 -7.68 -6.94 -2.78
CA PRO A 239 -8.41 -7.94 -1.98
C PRO A 239 -9.19 -8.97 -2.82
N VAL A 240 -9.70 -8.60 -3.99
CA VAL A 240 -10.39 -9.56 -4.88
C VAL A 240 -9.44 -10.70 -5.27
N ILE A 241 -8.23 -10.33 -5.70
CA ILE A 241 -7.21 -11.32 -6.11
C ILE A 241 -6.77 -12.15 -4.90
N MET A 242 -6.61 -11.52 -3.73
CA MET A 242 -6.29 -12.22 -2.50
C MET A 242 -7.36 -13.25 -2.12
N CYS A 243 -8.65 -12.89 -2.20
CA CYS A 243 -9.76 -13.83 -1.95
C CYS A 243 -9.76 -15.01 -2.93
N VAL A 244 -9.53 -14.75 -4.22
CA VAL A 244 -9.45 -15.82 -5.24
C VAL A 244 -8.29 -16.76 -4.95
N ILE A 245 -7.11 -16.24 -4.61
CA ILE A 245 -5.94 -17.06 -4.27
C ILE A 245 -6.23 -17.87 -3.00
N SER A 246 -6.80 -17.26 -1.97
CA SER A 246 -7.15 -17.93 -0.72
C SER A 246 -8.17 -19.05 -0.92
N LEU A 247 -9.16 -18.85 -1.78
CA LEU A 247 -10.11 -19.90 -2.15
C LEU A 247 -9.42 -21.10 -2.82
N ILE A 248 -8.50 -20.83 -3.77
CA ILE A 248 -7.83 -21.89 -4.53
C ILE A 248 -6.82 -22.65 -3.66
N LEU A 249 -6.02 -21.96 -2.85
CA LEU A 249 -4.91 -22.56 -2.11
C LEU A 249 -5.35 -23.16 -0.77
N TYR A 250 -6.30 -22.53 -0.10
CA TYR A 250 -6.70 -22.87 1.27
C TYR A 250 -8.15 -23.34 1.40
N ALA A 251 -8.88 -23.43 0.27
CA ALA A 251 -10.33 -23.67 0.24
C ALA A 251 -11.12 -22.71 1.15
N ALA A 252 -10.59 -21.51 1.38
CA ALA A 252 -11.22 -20.48 2.20
C ALA A 252 -12.39 -19.86 1.43
N VAL A 253 -13.61 -20.21 1.82
CA VAL A 253 -14.83 -19.70 1.15
C VAL A 253 -15.04 -18.25 1.59
N PRO A 254 -15.11 -17.29 0.63
CA PRO A 254 -15.38 -15.90 0.94
C PRO A 254 -16.69 -15.71 1.69
N THR A 255 -16.71 -14.84 2.68
CA THR A 255 -17.92 -14.46 3.40
C THR A 255 -18.86 -13.64 2.52
N VAL A 256 -20.13 -13.49 2.92
CA VAL A 256 -21.11 -12.69 2.17
C VAL A 256 -20.63 -11.23 1.96
N PRO A 257 -20.09 -10.51 2.95
CA PRO A 257 -19.50 -9.20 2.71
C PRO A 257 -18.37 -9.23 1.67
N GLN A 258 -17.46 -10.22 1.73
CA GLN A 258 -16.37 -10.34 0.77
C GLN A 258 -16.89 -10.56 -0.66
N ILE A 259 -17.93 -11.39 -0.84
CA ILE A 259 -18.58 -11.59 -2.16
C ILE A 259 -19.16 -10.27 -2.68
N ILE A 260 -19.88 -9.52 -1.84
CA ILE A 260 -20.42 -8.19 -2.20
C ILE A 260 -19.26 -7.25 -2.59
N GLY A 261 -18.19 -7.24 -1.79
CA GLY A 261 -16.99 -6.46 -2.07
C GLY A 261 -16.35 -6.81 -3.41
N MET A 262 -16.22 -8.10 -3.73
CA MET A 262 -15.70 -8.59 -5.02
C MET A 262 -16.55 -8.10 -6.20
N VAL A 263 -17.88 -8.22 -6.11
CA VAL A 263 -18.81 -7.77 -7.16
C VAL A 263 -18.70 -6.26 -7.34
N ALA A 264 -18.64 -5.49 -6.25
CA ALA A 264 -18.48 -4.04 -6.29
C ALA A 264 -17.14 -3.62 -6.92
N ALA A 265 -16.03 -4.28 -6.56
CA ALA A 265 -14.70 -4.01 -7.12
C ALA A 265 -14.63 -4.33 -8.63
N ILE A 266 -15.17 -5.47 -9.06
CA ILE A 266 -15.22 -5.84 -10.48
C ILE A 266 -16.07 -4.83 -11.27
N SER A 267 -17.22 -4.43 -10.73
CA SER A 267 -18.08 -3.41 -11.34
C SER A 267 -17.35 -2.06 -11.46
N CYS A 268 -16.59 -1.67 -10.46
CA CYS A 268 -15.73 -0.49 -10.48
C CYS A 268 -14.71 -0.55 -11.63
N VAL A 269 -14.01 -1.69 -11.81
CA VAL A 269 -13.05 -1.88 -12.92
C VAL A 269 -13.74 -1.72 -14.28
N LEU A 270 -14.91 -2.35 -14.45
CA LEU A 270 -15.67 -2.27 -15.71
C LEU A 270 -16.13 -0.84 -16.02
N ILE A 271 -16.46 -0.05 -15.01
CA ILE A 271 -16.82 1.36 -15.18
C ILE A 271 -15.59 2.14 -15.63
N PHE A 272 -14.46 2.03 -14.94
CA PHE A 272 -13.26 2.78 -15.29
C PHE A 272 -12.60 2.35 -16.60
N SER A 273 -12.84 1.13 -17.07
CA SER A 273 -12.40 0.70 -18.41
C SER A 273 -13.13 1.43 -19.56
N ARG A 274 -14.24 2.12 -19.27
CA ARG A 274 -15.06 2.89 -20.23
C ARG A 274 -14.90 4.41 -20.10
N GLU A 275 -14.12 4.88 -19.13
CA GLU A 275 -13.89 6.31 -18.86
C GLU A 275 -12.51 6.78 -19.38
#